data_c46507a0406aa52fe2093260acd31759
#
_entry.id   c46507a0406aa52fe2093260acd31759
#
_cell.length_a   1.000
_cell.length_b   1.000
_cell.length_c   1.000
_cell.angle_alpha   90.00
_cell.angle_beta   90.00
_cell.angle_gamma   90.00
#
_symmetry.space_group_name_H-M   'P 1'
#
loop_
_entity.id
_entity.type
_entity.pdbx_description
1 polymer ?
#
loop_
_entity_poly.entity_id
_entity_poly.type
_entity_poly.pdbx_seq_one_letter_code
_entity_poly.pdbx_strand_id
1 'polypeptide(L)'
;MKTVQRPLWFVLVAVLALLWNLFGLFSFYVHFTASPEVIASWPEAQRQIEAATPRWIFVPFAVATIGGVLGSLGLLLGRRWAEPVLLLSLLAILVQFGSIYAITPTWALTGIGGAILPLCIGLFGLFLWWYAGKAASRGWLR
;
A
#
# COMPACT_ATOMS: atom_id res chain seq x y z
N MET A 1 34.71 -11.84 4.06
CA MET A 1 33.50 -11.06 4.45
C MET A 1 32.50 -12.01 5.07
N LYS A 2 32.16 -11.81 6.35
CA LYS A 2 31.09 -12.59 6.98
C LYS A 2 29.76 -12.22 6.34
N THR A 3 29.14 -13.13 5.62
CA THR A 3 27.77 -12.96 5.12
C THR A 3 26.84 -12.96 6.32
N VAL A 4 26.23 -11.83 6.63
CA VAL A 4 25.21 -11.76 7.69
C VAL A 4 24.04 -12.59 7.21
N GLN A 5 23.76 -13.72 7.87
CA GLN A 5 22.63 -14.56 7.54
C GLN A 5 21.33 -13.87 7.94
N ARG A 6 20.40 -13.82 7.02
CA ARG A 6 19.05 -13.30 7.27
C ARG A 6 18.24 -14.38 8.00
N PRO A 7 17.60 -14.05 9.13
CA PRO A 7 16.78 -15.04 9.82
C PRO A 7 15.55 -15.41 9.01
N LEU A 8 15.05 -16.63 9.22
CA LEU A 8 13.86 -17.13 8.51
C LEU A 8 12.65 -16.22 8.69
N TRP A 9 12.45 -15.69 9.89
CA TRP A 9 11.33 -14.79 10.16
C TRP A 9 11.37 -13.50 9.32
N PHE A 10 12.58 -13.02 8.94
CA PHE A 10 12.73 -11.89 8.02
C PHE A 10 12.16 -12.24 6.65
N VAL A 11 12.49 -13.43 6.14
CA VAL A 11 11.96 -13.92 4.84
C VAL A 11 10.44 -14.06 4.90
N LEU A 12 9.90 -14.59 6.01
CA LEU A 12 8.47 -14.72 6.20
C LEU A 12 7.76 -13.35 6.19
N VAL A 13 8.30 -12.36 6.89
CA VAL A 13 7.75 -10.98 6.88
C VAL A 13 7.78 -10.42 5.47
N ALA A 14 8.89 -10.57 4.73
CA ALA A 14 9.00 -10.07 3.36
C ALA A 14 8.00 -10.75 2.40
N VAL A 15 7.78 -12.05 2.54
CA VAL A 15 6.79 -12.79 1.74
C VAL A 15 5.38 -12.34 2.06
N LEU A 16 5.02 -12.22 3.34
CA LEU A 16 3.70 -11.74 3.75
C LEU A 16 3.45 -10.30 3.28
N ALA A 17 4.47 -9.44 3.38
CA ALA A 17 4.40 -8.09 2.86
C ALA A 17 4.17 -8.06 1.34
N LEU A 18 4.87 -8.91 0.60
CA LEU A 18 4.69 -9.04 -0.85
C LEU A 18 3.27 -9.48 -1.20
N LEU A 19 2.74 -10.49 -0.53
CA LEU A 19 1.37 -10.97 -0.76
C LEU A 19 0.33 -9.87 -0.44
N TRP A 20 0.50 -9.16 0.66
CA TRP A 20 -0.36 -8.03 1.04
C TRP A 20 -0.35 -6.95 -0.03
N ASN A 21 0.83 -6.55 -0.50
CA ASN A 21 0.97 -5.51 -1.51
C ASN A 21 0.49 -5.97 -2.90
N LEU A 22 0.64 -7.25 -3.24
CA LEU A 22 0.04 -7.80 -4.47
C LEU A 22 -1.49 -7.73 -4.44
N PHE A 23 -2.10 -7.98 -3.28
CA PHE A 23 -3.54 -7.78 -3.11
C PHE A 23 -3.93 -6.30 -3.31
N GLY A 24 -3.14 -5.37 -2.78
CA GLY A 24 -3.32 -3.94 -3.01
C GLY A 24 -3.20 -3.56 -4.49
N LEU A 25 -2.22 -4.11 -5.20
CA LEU A 25 -2.05 -3.90 -6.64
C LEU A 25 -3.22 -4.45 -7.45
N PHE A 26 -3.74 -5.60 -7.06
CA PHE A 26 -4.96 -6.16 -7.66
C PHE A 26 -6.17 -5.24 -7.44
N SER A 27 -6.32 -4.69 -6.24
CA SER A 27 -7.36 -3.71 -5.94
C SER A 27 -7.25 -2.45 -6.82
N PHE A 28 -6.01 -1.94 -7.01
CA PHE A 28 -5.77 -0.85 -7.95
C PHE A 28 -6.25 -1.21 -9.37
N TYR A 29 -5.88 -2.37 -9.86
CA TYR A 29 -6.27 -2.84 -11.18
C TYR A 29 -7.80 -2.89 -11.33
N VAL A 30 -8.49 -3.46 -10.35
CA VAL A 30 -9.95 -3.56 -10.37
C VAL A 30 -10.62 -2.18 -10.44
N HIS A 31 -10.17 -1.24 -9.59
CA HIS A 31 -10.75 0.12 -9.58
C HIS A 31 -10.40 0.91 -10.85
N PHE A 32 -9.18 0.77 -11.34
CA PHE A 32 -8.72 1.52 -12.51
C PHE A 32 -9.40 1.06 -13.80
N THR A 33 -9.69 -0.24 -13.92
CA THR A 33 -10.28 -0.84 -15.14
C THR A 33 -11.78 -1.10 -15.03
N ALA A 34 -12.42 -0.75 -13.92
CA ALA A 34 -13.83 -1.00 -13.70
C ALA A 34 -14.69 -0.31 -14.77
N SER A 35 -15.54 -1.09 -15.45
CA SER A 35 -16.53 -0.55 -16.37
C SER A 35 -17.72 0.05 -15.61
N PRO A 36 -18.54 0.92 -16.25
CA PRO A 36 -19.74 1.45 -15.62
C PRO A 36 -20.69 0.37 -15.08
N GLU A 37 -20.77 -0.77 -15.76
CA GLU A 37 -21.61 -1.91 -15.35
C GLU A 37 -21.07 -2.56 -14.07
N VAL A 38 -19.74 -2.70 -13.95
CA VAL A 38 -19.09 -3.22 -12.75
C VAL A 38 -19.30 -2.27 -11.59
N ILE A 39 -19.08 -0.98 -11.79
CA ILE A 39 -19.30 0.05 -10.76
C ILE A 39 -20.76 0.05 -10.30
N ALA A 40 -21.72 -0.11 -11.20
CA ALA A 40 -23.14 -0.17 -10.87
C ALA A 40 -23.49 -1.35 -9.94
N SER A 41 -22.67 -2.41 -9.92
CA SER A 41 -22.85 -3.56 -9.04
C SER A 41 -22.32 -3.34 -7.62
N TRP A 42 -21.57 -2.27 -7.39
CA TRP A 42 -20.97 -1.98 -6.08
C TRP A 42 -22.01 -1.44 -5.09
N PRO A 43 -21.76 -1.56 -3.76
CA PRO A 43 -22.60 -0.94 -2.75
C PRO A 43 -22.77 0.57 -2.98
N GLU A 44 -23.92 1.11 -2.60
CA GLU A 44 -24.28 2.52 -2.83
C GLU A 44 -23.22 3.50 -2.32
N ALA A 45 -22.75 3.30 -1.08
CA ALA A 45 -21.72 4.17 -0.50
C ALA A 45 -20.44 4.17 -1.35
N GLN A 46 -20.00 3.00 -1.81
CA GLN A 46 -18.81 2.86 -2.63
C GLN A 46 -18.98 3.53 -3.99
N ARG A 47 -20.16 3.40 -4.62
CA ARG A 47 -20.47 4.09 -5.89
C ARG A 47 -20.42 5.60 -5.75
N GLN A 48 -20.95 6.14 -4.65
CA GLN A 48 -20.92 7.58 -4.39
C GLN A 48 -19.50 8.10 -4.17
N ILE A 49 -18.67 7.35 -3.44
CA ILE A 49 -17.26 7.68 -3.25
C ILE A 49 -16.52 7.66 -4.58
N GLU A 50 -16.72 6.62 -5.39
CA GLU A 50 -16.09 6.49 -6.71
C GLU A 50 -16.47 7.66 -7.63
N ALA A 51 -17.75 8.01 -7.68
CA ALA A 51 -18.23 9.14 -8.47
C ALA A 51 -17.64 10.48 -8.04
N ALA A 52 -17.36 10.66 -6.75
CA ALA A 52 -16.75 11.87 -6.20
C ALA A 52 -15.21 11.87 -6.28
N THR A 53 -14.58 10.73 -6.57
CA THR A 53 -13.12 10.59 -6.59
C THR A 53 -12.55 11.10 -7.90
N PRO A 54 -11.66 12.14 -7.87
CA PRO A 54 -11.01 12.61 -9.09
C PRO A 54 -10.05 11.57 -9.66
N ARG A 55 -9.91 11.54 -10.98
CA ARG A 55 -9.05 10.57 -11.67
C ARG A 55 -7.57 10.66 -11.28
N TRP A 56 -7.07 11.83 -10.88
CA TRP A 56 -5.67 12.00 -10.48
C TRP A 56 -5.29 11.16 -9.25
N ILE A 57 -6.27 10.77 -8.41
CA ILE A 57 -6.02 9.90 -7.23
C ILE A 57 -5.48 8.53 -7.64
N PHE A 58 -5.72 8.08 -8.87
CA PHE A 58 -5.10 6.86 -9.37
C PHE A 58 -3.56 6.95 -9.45
N VAL A 59 -2.98 8.14 -9.54
CA VAL A 59 -1.52 8.31 -9.53
C VAL A 59 -0.92 7.92 -8.18
N PRO A 60 -1.30 8.52 -7.03
CA PRO A 60 -0.82 8.05 -5.74
C PRO A 60 -1.25 6.61 -5.43
N PHE A 61 -2.41 6.17 -5.88
CA PHE A 61 -2.84 4.78 -5.73
C PHE A 61 -1.88 3.81 -6.43
N ALA A 62 -1.50 4.11 -7.67
CA ALA A 62 -0.52 3.33 -8.43
C ALA A 62 0.86 3.33 -7.73
N VAL A 63 1.34 4.50 -7.32
CA VAL A 63 2.63 4.64 -6.62
C VAL A 63 2.63 3.86 -5.31
N ALA A 64 1.54 3.92 -4.54
CA ALA A 64 1.41 3.18 -3.28
C ALA A 64 1.49 1.67 -3.50
N THR A 65 0.73 1.14 -4.45
CA THR A 65 0.62 -0.31 -4.68
C THR A 65 1.83 -0.88 -5.41
N ILE A 66 2.28 -0.25 -6.48
CA ILE A 66 3.48 -0.66 -7.22
C ILE A 66 4.72 -0.49 -6.34
N GLY A 67 4.83 0.63 -5.63
CA GLY A 67 5.92 0.88 -4.69
C GLY A 67 5.93 -0.13 -3.54
N GLY A 68 4.78 -0.51 -3.02
CA GLY A 68 4.64 -1.55 -2.00
C GLY A 68 5.11 -2.92 -2.49
N VAL A 69 4.74 -3.32 -3.69
CA VAL A 69 5.18 -4.58 -4.32
C VAL A 69 6.69 -4.56 -4.56
N LEU A 70 7.21 -3.51 -5.20
CA LEU A 70 8.64 -3.39 -5.46
C LEU A 70 9.44 -3.33 -4.17
N GLY A 71 9.00 -2.56 -3.17
CA GLY A 71 9.68 -2.47 -1.88
C GLY A 71 9.71 -3.80 -1.13
N SER A 72 8.60 -4.54 -1.13
CA SER A 72 8.53 -5.88 -0.52
C SER A 72 9.41 -6.88 -1.25
N LEU A 73 9.45 -6.81 -2.58
CA LEU A 73 10.35 -7.62 -3.39
C LEU A 73 11.81 -7.27 -3.10
N GLY A 74 12.13 -5.99 -2.96
CA GLY A 74 13.46 -5.52 -2.58
C GLY A 74 13.89 -6.04 -1.21
N LEU A 75 12.98 -6.09 -0.23
CA LEU A 75 13.22 -6.73 1.07
C LEU A 75 13.56 -8.21 0.89
N LEU A 76 12.74 -8.94 0.16
CA LEU A 76 12.93 -10.37 -0.09
C LEU A 76 14.27 -10.65 -0.76
N LEU A 77 14.67 -9.81 -1.73
CA LEU A 77 15.95 -9.89 -2.42
C LEU A 77 17.13 -9.34 -1.60
N GLY A 78 16.87 -8.75 -0.45
CA GLY A 78 17.89 -8.16 0.42
C GLY A 78 18.54 -6.90 -0.17
N ARG A 79 17.78 -6.06 -0.83
CA ARG A 79 18.27 -4.85 -1.49
C ARG A 79 17.99 -3.59 -0.68
N ARG A 80 18.98 -2.71 -0.53
CA ARG A 80 18.87 -1.45 0.24
C ARG A 80 17.89 -0.46 -0.38
N TRP A 81 17.68 -0.51 -1.69
CA TRP A 81 16.71 0.36 -2.35
C TRP A 81 15.26 0.11 -1.90
N ALA A 82 14.99 -1.01 -1.21
CA ALA A 82 13.69 -1.30 -0.63
C ALA A 82 13.21 -0.20 0.34
N GLU A 83 14.11 0.32 1.19
CA GLU A 83 13.77 1.33 2.19
C GLU A 83 13.21 2.62 1.57
N PRO A 84 13.91 3.33 0.64
CA PRO A 84 13.34 4.53 0.03
C PRO A 84 12.11 4.26 -0.83
N VAL A 85 12.01 3.09 -1.46
CA VAL A 85 10.82 2.70 -2.23
C VAL A 85 9.62 2.51 -1.32
N LEU A 86 9.79 1.86 -0.16
CA LEU A 86 8.73 1.71 0.84
C LEU A 86 8.33 3.05 1.47
N LEU A 87 9.26 3.97 1.66
CA LEU A 87 8.94 5.34 2.09
C LEU A 87 8.07 6.05 1.06
N LEU A 88 8.44 5.96 -0.21
CA LEU A 88 7.64 6.56 -1.30
C LEU A 88 6.23 5.96 -1.35
N SER A 89 6.11 4.64 -1.19
CA SER A 89 4.82 3.96 -1.10
C SER A 89 3.99 4.48 0.09
N LEU A 90 4.60 4.63 1.26
CA LEU A 90 3.93 5.18 2.45
C LEU A 90 3.42 6.60 2.22
N LEU A 91 4.25 7.47 1.66
CA LEU A 91 3.85 8.85 1.35
C LEU A 91 2.68 8.87 0.34
N ALA A 92 2.70 8.00 -0.64
CA ALA A 92 1.62 7.86 -1.61
C ALA A 92 0.31 7.36 -0.95
N ILE A 93 0.39 6.43 0.01
CA ILE A 93 -0.76 5.98 0.81
C ILE A 93 -1.38 7.16 1.56
N LEU A 94 -0.57 7.98 2.21
CA LEU A 94 -1.04 9.14 2.96
C LEU A 94 -1.70 10.17 2.05
N VAL A 95 -1.11 10.45 0.89
CA VAL A 95 -1.69 11.36 -0.11
C VAL A 95 -3.02 10.81 -0.64
N GLN A 96 -3.06 9.53 -1.00
CA GLN A 96 -4.26 8.89 -1.54
C GLN A 96 -5.42 8.95 -0.55
N PHE A 97 -5.26 8.39 0.65
CA PHE A 97 -6.34 8.34 1.63
C PHE A 97 -6.64 9.72 2.21
N GLY A 98 -5.64 10.55 2.47
CA GLY A 98 -5.84 11.93 2.90
C GLY A 98 -6.69 12.71 1.91
N SER A 99 -6.42 12.58 0.62
CA SER A 99 -7.18 13.23 -0.44
C SER A 99 -8.60 12.68 -0.58
N ILE A 100 -8.78 11.37 -0.49
CA ILE A 100 -10.11 10.74 -0.53
C ILE A 100 -10.98 11.29 0.61
N TYR A 101 -10.47 11.30 1.83
CA TYR A 101 -11.23 11.81 2.98
C TYR A 101 -11.45 13.32 2.95
N ALA A 102 -10.55 14.08 2.31
CA ALA A 102 -10.71 15.54 2.18
C ALA A 102 -11.69 15.94 1.07
N ILE A 103 -11.76 15.19 -0.03
CA ILE A 103 -12.47 15.59 -1.26
C ILE A 103 -13.83 14.89 -1.37
N THR A 104 -13.94 13.65 -0.88
CA THR A 104 -15.15 12.83 -1.03
C THR A 104 -15.92 12.72 0.29
N PRO A 105 -17.23 12.39 0.26
CA PRO A 105 -18.03 12.20 1.47
C PRO A 105 -17.78 10.83 2.15
N THR A 106 -16.57 10.30 2.07
CA THR A 106 -16.22 8.96 2.58
C THR A 106 -16.53 8.83 4.07
N TRP A 107 -16.16 9.83 4.88
CA TRP A 107 -16.42 9.79 6.31
C TRP A 107 -17.92 9.75 6.63
N ALA A 108 -18.71 10.57 5.95
CA ALA A 108 -20.16 10.63 6.14
C ALA A 108 -20.85 9.32 5.71
N LEU A 109 -20.33 8.67 4.67
CA LEU A 109 -20.92 7.44 4.11
C LEU A 109 -20.50 6.17 4.83
N THR A 110 -19.28 6.12 5.36
CA THR A 110 -18.69 4.87 5.91
C THR A 110 -18.37 4.95 7.39
N GLY A 111 -18.19 6.15 7.95
CA GLY A 111 -17.88 6.35 9.36
C GLY A 111 -16.59 5.67 9.80
N ILE A 112 -16.52 5.35 11.11
CA ILE A 112 -15.35 4.69 11.73
C ILE A 112 -15.08 3.32 11.10
N GLY A 113 -16.13 2.56 10.80
CA GLY A 113 -15.99 1.22 10.20
C GLY A 113 -15.26 1.26 8.86
N GLY A 114 -15.51 2.27 8.03
CA GLY A 114 -14.83 2.47 6.77
C GLY A 114 -13.38 2.95 6.89
N ALA A 115 -13.00 3.54 8.03
CA ALA A 115 -11.65 4.03 8.28
C ALA A 115 -10.68 2.93 8.76
N ILE A 116 -11.19 1.77 9.19
CA ILE A 116 -10.36 0.69 9.75
C ILE A 116 -9.36 0.17 8.72
N LEU A 117 -9.80 -0.16 7.51
CA LEU A 117 -8.93 -0.70 6.47
C LEU A 117 -7.88 0.31 6.00
N PRO A 118 -8.22 1.57 5.66
CA PRO A 118 -7.22 2.60 5.35
C PRO A 118 -6.20 2.81 6.47
N LEU A 119 -6.63 2.80 7.72
CA LEU A 119 -5.74 2.93 8.87
C LEU A 119 -4.78 1.73 8.96
N CYS A 120 -5.27 0.51 8.78
CA CYS A 120 -4.44 -0.70 8.74
C CYS A 120 -3.42 -0.64 7.60
N ILE A 121 -3.81 -0.17 6.41
CA ILE A 121 -2.91 -0.01 5.26
C ILE A 121 -1.81 0.99 5.59
N GLY A 122 -2.14 2.14 6.18
CA GLY A 122 -1.18 3.16 6.57
C GLY A 122 -0.21 2.67 7.66
N LEU A 123 -0.72 2.00 8.69
CA LEU A 123 0.11 1.45 9.78
C LEU A 123 1.03 0.34 9.27
N PHE A 124 0.55 -0.51 8.38
CA PHE A 124 1.38 -1.56 7.79
C PHE A 124 2.46 -0.98 6.87
N GLY A 125 2.14 0.07 6.11
CA GLY A 125 3.11 0.80 5.31
C GLY A 125 4.20 1.45 6.18
N LEU A 126 3.82 2.07 7.30
CA LEU A 126 4.74 2.63 8.27
C LEU A 126 5.64 1.54 8.88
N PHE A 127 5.06 0.41 9.25
CA PHE A 127 5.79 -0.75 9.76
C PHE A 127 6.83 -1.26 8.74
N LEU A 128 6.46 -1.42 7.47
CA LEU A 128 7.37 -1.92 6.45
C LEU A 128 8.54 -0.97 6.20
N TRP A 129 8.29 0.32 6.14
CA TRP A 129 9.36 1.31 6.02
C TRP A 129 10.33 1.25 7.21
N TRP A 130 9.80 1.28 8.44
CA TRP A 130 10.61 1.15 9.65
C TRP A 130 11.40 -0.17 9.66
N TYR A 131 10.74 -1.25 9.28
CA TYR A 131 11.34 -2.59 9.25
C TYR A 131 12.48 -2.68 8.23
N ALA A 132 12.32 -2.07 7.06
CA ALA A 132 13.37 -1.97 6.04
C ALA A 132 14.59 -1.20 6.58
N GLY A 133 14.38 -0.10 7.29
CA GLY A 133 15.46 0.66 7.93
C GLY A 133 16.21 -0.18 8.97
N LYS A 134 15.48 -0.94 9.80
CA LYS A 134 16.09 -1.87 10.77
C LYS A 134 16.85 -3.00 10.09
N ALA A 135 16.32 -3.57 9.03
CA ALA A 135 16.99 -4.60 8.25
C ALA A 135 18.28 -4.08 7.60
N ALA A 136 18.26 -2.85 7.08
CA ALA A 136 19.46 -2.20 6.54
C ALA A 136 20.53 -1.98 7.62
N SER A 137 20.13 -1.49 8.81
CA SER A 137 21.06 -1.26 9.93
C SER A 137 21.69 -2.57 10.47
N ARG A 138 21.00 -3.69 10.32
CA ARG A 138 21.50 -5.01 10.71
C ARG A 138 22.33 -5.71 9.62
N GLY A 139 22.54 -5.05 8.47
CA GLY A 139 23.28 -5.61 7.36
C GLY A 139 22.57 -6.69 6.56
N TRP A 140 21.24 -6.81 6.73
CA TRP A 140 20.43 -7.78 5.96
C TRP A 140 20.11 -7.30 4.56
N LEU A 141 20.20 -6.00 4.31
CA LEU A 141 20.03 -5.39 3.00
C LEU A 141 21.38 -4.88 2.47
N ARG A 142 21.63 -5.04 1.17
CA ARG A 142 22.86 -4.67 0.47
C ARG A 142 22.60 -3.78 -0.73
#